data_19f2a3a7aba2a5b63b38ebfd8767f5f4
#
_entry.id   19f2a3a7aba2a5b63b38ebfd8767f5f4
#
_cell.length_a   1.000
_cell.length_b   1.000
_cell.length_c   1.000
_cell.angle_alpha   90.00
_cell.angle_beta   90.00
_cell.angle_gamma   90.00
#
_symmetry.space_group_name_H-M   'P 1'
#
loop_
_entity.id
_entity.type
_entity.pdbx_description
1 polymer ?
#
loop_
_entity_poly.entity_id
_entity_poly.type
_entity_poly.pdbx_seq_one_letter_code
_entity_poly.pdbx_strand_id
1 'polypeptide(L)'
;MSSTHVNLTPKQMNILTRIRDLRLARGYSPTMQELADELGVSKVTVFEHVEALIKKGALLRQANKARSLEVNPDFLLPNEQRNTRLPLVGTIAAGLPIDAVEDREYLDLEDMFAAAGVHGGNNFVLRVRGDSMIDEQIRDGDFVVVEKRNTARNGETVVALLDNGEATLKKIYRESGRVRLQPANDAYEPIFVDNCTIQGVVIGVVRQY
;
A
#
# COMPACT_ATOMS: atom_id res chain seq x y z
N MET A 1 21.53 10.88 -7.53
CA MET A 1 21.11 11.32 -8.87
C MET A 1 20.15 12.48 -8.68
N SER A 2 20.40 13.61 -9.32
CA SER A 2 19.68 14.86 -9.10
C SER A 2 18.21 14.74 -9.48
N SER A 3 17.30 14.94 -8.54
CA SER A 3 15.87 15.12 -8.80
C SER A 3 15.70 16.36 -9.68
N THR A 4 15.46 16.16 -10.96
CA THR A 4 15.18 17.25 -11.90
C THR A 4 13.78 17.78 -11.54
N HIS A 5 13.72 18.89 -10.82
CA HIS A 5 12.48 19.64 -10.60
C HIS A 5 11.97 20.15 -11.96
N VAL A 6 11.15 19.35 -12.62
CA VAL A 6 10.50 19.74 -13.87
C VAL A 6 9.29 20.61 -13.53
N ASN A 7 9.33 21.88 -13.91
CA ASN A 7 8.18 22.80 -13.71
C ASN A 7 7.04 22.43 -14.67
N LEU A 8 5.96 21.87 -14.12
CA LEU A 8 4.71 21.62 -14.82
C LEU A 8 3.74 22.78 -14.63
N THR A 9 3.02 23.12 -15.68
CA THR A 9 1.90 24.07 -15.55
C THR A 9 0.73 23.40 -14.80
N PRO A 10 -0.19 24.17 -14.17
CA PRO A 10 -1.36 23.62 -13.50
C PRO A 10 -2.19 22.70 -14.41
N LYS A 11 -2.32 23.02 -15.70
CA LYS A 11 -3.01 22.17 -16.69
C LYS A 11 -2.28 20.86 -16.95
N GLN A 12 -0.95 20.91 -17.09
CA GLN A 12 -0.12 19.72 -17.26
C GLN A 12 -0.19 18.82 -16.02
N MET A 13 -0.14 19.39 -14.83
CA MET A 13 -0.28 18.68 -13.57
C MET A 13 -1.65 17.98 -13.48
N ASN A 14 -2.73 18.67 -13.81
CA ASN A 14 -4.07 18.08 -13.81
C ASN A 14 -4.19 16.89 -14.77
N ILE A 15 -3.67 16.99 -15.99
CA ILE A 15 -3.67 15.90 -16.97
C ILE A 15 -2.86 14.71 -16.45
N LEU A 16 -1.68 14.94 -15.89
CA LEU A 16 -0.82 13.89 -15.35
C LEU A 16 -1.49 13.13 -14.18
N THR A 17 -2.05 13.89 -13.24
CA THR A 17 -2.80 13.34 -12.10
C THR A 17 -3.99 12.51 -12.58
N ARG A 18 -4.72 13.02 -13.60
CA ARG A 18 -5.89 12.32 -14.12
C ARG A 18 -5.55 11.01 -14.85
N ILE A 19 -4.45 10.99 -15.60
CA ILE A 19 -3.94 9.75 -16.22
C ILE A 19 -3.64 8.70 -15.15
N ARG A 20 -2.96 9.10 -14.06
CA ARG A 20 -2.67 8.22 -12.93
C ARG A 20 -3.94 7.67 -12.29
N ASP A 21 -4.87 8.55 -11.92
CA ASP A 21 -6.08 8.18 -11.18
C ASP A 21 -6.98 7.25 -11.99
N LEU A 22 -7.14 7.52 -13.29
CA LEU A 22 -7.90 6.65 -14.19
C LEU A 22 -7.24 5.28 -14.35
N ARG A 23 -5.91 5.24 -14.44
CA ARG A 23 -5.17 3.98 -14.53
C ARG A 23 -5.29 3.16 -13.26
N LEU A 24 -5.19 3.78 -12.09
CA LEU A 24 -5.40 3.12 -10.80
C LEU A 24 -6.82 2.58 -10.65
N ALA A 25 -7.82 3.36 -11.06
CA ALA A 25 -9.22 2.96 -10.94
C ALA A 25 -9.64 1.86 -11.93
N ARG A 26 -9.11 1.87 -13.16
CA ARG A 26 -9.57 1.01 -14.26
C ARG A 26 -8.60 -0.13 -14.60
N GLY A 27 -7.35 -0.08 -14.12
CA GLY A 27 -6.29 -1.04 -14.48
C GLY A 27 -5.66 -0.80 -15.86
N TYR A 28 -6.09 0.22 -16.61
CA TYR A 28 -5.54 0.59 -17.92
C TYR A 28 -5.55 2.10 -18.13
N SER A 29 -4.66 2.56 -19.02
CA SER A 29 -4.52 3.99 -19.33
C SER A 29 -5.66 4.51 -20.18
N PRO A 30 -6.10 5.76 -19.97
CA PRO A 30 -7.10 6.41 -20.80
C PRO A 30 -6.57 6.68 -22.22
N THR A 31 -7.49 6.81 -23.17
CA THR A 31 -7.21 7.35 -24.50
C THR A 31 -7.17 8.88 -24.47
N MET A 32 -6.62 9.50 -25.52
CA MET A 32 -6.65 10.95 -25.69
C MET A 32 -8.09 11.52 -25.74
N GLN A 33 -9.03 10.75 -26.28
CA GLN A 33 -10.42 11.17 -26.37
C GLN A 33 -11.09 11.12 -24.98
N GLU A 34 -10.91 10.04 -24.23
CA GLU A 34 -11.43 9.91 -22.87
C GLU A 34 -10.91 11.02 -21.95
N LEU A 35 -9.62 11.38 -22.09
CA LEU A 35 -9.04 12.51 -21.35
C LEU A 35 -9.66 13.86 -21.77
N ALA A 36 -9.89 14.06 -23.05
CA ALA A 36 -10.49 15.29 -23.59
C ALA A 36 -11.92 15.46 -23.06
N ASP A 37 -12.72 14.40 -23.13
CA ASP A 37 -14.09 14.37 -22.67
C ASP A 37 -14.17 14.65 -21.15
N GLU A 38 -13.29 14.04 -20.39
CA GLU A 38 -13.29 14.16 -18.93
C GLU A 38 -12.78 15.52 -18.43
N LEU A 39 -11.84 16.12 -19.15
CA LEU A 39 -11.28 17.44 -18.83
C LEU A 39 -12.05 18.61 -19.46
N GLY A 40 -13.05 18.34 -20.29
CA GLY A 40 -13.84 19.35 -20.99
C GLY A 40 -13.01 20.19 -21.97
N VAL A 41 -11.99 19.59 -22.61
CA VAL A 41 -11.10 20.28 -23.57
C VAL A 41 -11.05 19.53 -24.89
N SER A 42 -10.47 20.17 -25.93
CA SER A 42 -10.31 19.50 -27.23
C SER A 42 -9.25 18.39 -27.15
N LYS A 43 -9.41 17.34 -27.98
CA LYS A 43 -8.43 16.26 -28.15
C LYS A 43 -7.05 16.81 -28.59
N VAL A 44 -7.03 17.88 -29.37
CA VAL A 44 -5.80 18.57 -29.82
C VAL A 44 -5.08 19.17 -28.60
N THR A 45 -5.82 19.84 -27.73
CA THR A 45 -5.26 20.43 -26.49
C THR A 45 -4.67 19.35 -25.58
N VAL A 46 -5.36 18.20 -25.41
CA VAL A 46 -4.81 17.07 -24.65
C VAL A 46 -3.54 16.55 -25.29
N PHE A 47 -3.54 16.37 -26.60
CA PHE A 47 -2.37 15.88 -27.33
C PHE A 47 -1.15 16.79 -27.11
N GLU A 48 -1.30 18.10 -27.25
CA GLU A 48 -0.20 19.09 -27.04
C GLU A 48 0.36 18.99 -25.61
N HIS A 49 -0.50 18.89 -24.61
CA HIS A 49 -0.06 18.77 -23.22
C HIS A 49 0.61 17.41 -22.93
N VAL A 50 0.11 16.32 -23.49
CA VAL A 50 0.71 14.99 -23.35
C VAL A 50 2.09 14.95 -24.00
N GLU A 51 2.26 15.48 -25.22
CA GLU A 51 3.58 15.58 -25.88
C GLU A 51 4.56 16.44 -25.06
N ALA A 52 4.09 17.54 -24.49
CA ALA A 52 4.91 18.38 -23.61
C ALA A 52 5.32 17.61 -22.31
N LEU A 53 4.42 16.81 -21.73
CA LEU A 53 4.71 15.98 -20.56
C LEU A 53 5.72 14.87 -20.86
N ILE A 54 5.61 14.23 -22.05
CA ILE A 54 6.60 13.24 -22.53
C ILE A 54 7.96 13.90 -22.72
N LYS A 55 8.02 15.06 -23.38
CA LYS A 55 9.27 15.82 -23.58
C LYS A 55 9.92 16.23 -22.25
N LYS A 56 9.11 16.49 -21.23
CA LYS A 56 9.56 16.82 -19.87
C LYS A 56 9.94 15.59 -19.04
N GLY A 57 9.79 14.38 -19.57
CA GLY A 57 10.07 13.13 -18.86
C GLY A 57 9.07 12.78 -17.76
N ALA A 58 7.94 13.51 -17.65
CA ALA A 58 6.92 13.24 -16.65
C ALA A 58 5.94 12.11 -17.05
N LEU A 59 5.82 11.85 -18.36
CA LEU A 59 4.93 10.83 -18.92
C LEU A 59 5.70 9.96 -19.91
N LEU A 60 5.40 8.68 -19.91
CA LEU A 60 5.91 7.70 -20.85
C LEU A 60 4.80 7.26 -21.82
N ARG A 61 5.15 6.94 -23.06
CA ARG A 61 4.25 6.41 -24.08
C ARG A 61 4.97 5.39 -24.94
N GLN A 62 4.35 4.24 -25.15
CA GLN A 62 4.87 3.28 -26.15
C GLN A 62 4.35 3.65 -27.54
N ALA A 63 5.27 3.75 -28.50
CA ALA A 63 4.90 4.03 -29.89
C ALA A 63 3.96 2.93 -30.43
N ASN A 64 2.97 3.34 -31.22
CA ASN A 64 2.01 2.46 -31.89
C ASN A 64 1.16 1.56 -30.96
N LYS A 65 1.13 1.84 -29.65
CA LYS A 65 0.28 1.12 -28.69
C LYS A 65 -0.78 2.05 -28.13
N ALA A 66 -2.06 1.70 -28.34
CA ALA A 66 -3.16 2.38 -27.69
C ALA A 66 -3.10 2.16 -26.17
N ARG A 67 -3.62 3.12 -25.38
CA ARG A 67 -3.70 3.02 -23.90
C ARG A 67 -2.33 2.73 -23.22
N SER A 68 -1.27 3.37 -23.74
CA SER A 68 0.10 3.18 -23.25
C SER A 68 0.67 4.38 -22.50
N LEU A 69 -0.18 5.35 -22.15
CA LEU A 69 0.24 6.49 -21.33
C LEU A 69 0.51 6.03 -19.90
N GLU A 70 1.67 6.35 -19.39
CA GLU A 70 2.12 5.98 -18.05
C GLU A 70 2.88 7.13 -17.42
N VAL A 71 2.55 7.47 -16.17
CA VAL A 71 3.36 8.42 -15.41
C VAL A 71 4.75 7.80 -15.24
N ASN A 72 5.80 8.58 -15.53
CA ASN A 72 7.16 8.09 -15.35
C ASN A 72 7.38 7.77 -13.85
N PRO A 73 7.77 6.55 -13.48
CA PRO A 73 8.02 6.17 -12.08
C PRO A 73 9.03 7.08 -11.37
N ASP A 74 9.97 7.65 -12.12
CA ASP A 74 10.96 8.59 -11.58
C ASP A 74 10.40 10.01 -11.38
N PHE A 75 9.17 10.27 -11.82
CA PHE A 75 8.51 11.56 -11.69
C PHE A 75 7.53 11.57 -10.53
N LEU A 76 7.90 12.23 -9.44
CA LEU A 76 7.07 12.38 -8.25
C LEU A 76 6.02 13.48 -8.46
N LEU A 77 4.75 13.12 -8.40
CA LEU A 77 3.66 14.10 -8.34
C LEU A 77 3.65 14.80 -6.97
N PRO A 78 3.30 16.09 -6.88
CA PRO A 78 3.31 16.83 -5.61
C PRO A 78 2.47 16.20 -4.49
N ASN A 79 1.42 15.44 -4.85
CA ASN A 79 0.60 14.70 -3.89
C ASN A 79 1.14 13.29 -3.58
N GLU A 80 2.16 12.84 -4.31
CA GLU A 80 2.89 11.58 -4.10
C GLU A 80 4.17 11.80 -3.30
N GLN A 81 4.57 13.03 -3.05
CA GLN A 81 5.51 13.36 -1.99
C GLN A 81 4.81 13.18 -0.62
N ARG A 82 4.14 12.05 -0.42
CA ARG A 82 4.02 11.50 0.91
C ARG A 82 5.44 11.16 1.31
N ASN A 83 5.96 11.94 2.23
CA ASN A 83 7.30 11.73 2.74
C ASN A 83 7.24 10.48 3.63
N THR A 84 7.11 9.29 3.00
CA THR A 84 7.13 7.99 3.65
C THR A 84 8.53 7.66 4.13
N ARG A 85 9.53 8.44 3.67
CA ARG A 85 10.94 8.33 4.07
C ARG A 85 11.20 9.14 5.31
N LEU A 86 11.54 8.43 6.37
CA LEU A 86 11.99 9.02 7.62
C LEU A 86 13.51 8.84 7.75
N PRO A 87 14.26 9.87 8.20
CA PRO A 87 15.68 9.68 8.47
C PRO A 87 15.85 8.71 9.64
N LEU A 88 16.56 7.62 9.41
CA LEU A 88 17.03 6.72 10.45
C LEU A 88 18.34 7.30 10.98
N VAL A 89 18.28 7.99 12.13
CA VAL A 89 19.43 8.74 12.68
C VAL A 89 20.28 7.93 13.65
N GLY A 90 19.98 6.64 13.81
CA GLY A 90 20.77 5.74 14.63
C GLY A 90 19.95 4.74 15.43
N THR A 91 20.59 4.10 16.37
CA THR A 91 20.00 3.10 17.26
C THR A 91 19.94 3.63 18.69
N ILE A 92 18.85 3.36 19.38
CA ILE A 92 18.68 3.69 20.81
C ILE A 92 18.41 2.40 21.60
N ALA A 93 19.02 2.28 22.77
CA ALA A 93 18.76 1.16 23.67
C ALA A 93 17.47 1.40 24.49
N ALA A 94 16.63 0.37 24.59
CA ALA A 94 15.49 0.33 25.50
C ALA A 94 15.87 -0.40 26.82
N GLY A 95 17.07 -0.19 27.30
CA GLY A 95 17.64 -0.82 28.49
C GLY A 95 18.87 -0.05 28.96
N LEU A 96 20.01 -0.75 29.13
CA LEU A 96 21.26 -0.10 29.46
C LEU A 96 21.70 0.83 28.31
N PRO A 97 22.22 2.04 28.62
CA PRO A 97 22.69 2.98 27.60
C PRO A 97 23.75 2.35 26.69
N ILE A 98 23.66 2.67 25.41
CA ILE A 98 24.68 2.32 24.40
C ILE A 98 25.26 3.60 23.80
N ASP A 99 26.45 3.54 23.24
CA ASP A 99 27.03 4.66 22.49
C ASP A 99 26.13 4.94 21.26
N ALA A 100 25.79 6.22 21.09
CA ALA A 100 25.04 6.65 19.93
C ALA A 100 25.93 6.60 18.70
N VAL A 101 25.57 5.76 17.73
CA VAL A 101 26.22 5.75 16.41
C VAL A 101 25.31 6.55 15.47
N GLU A 102 25.79 7.69 14.98
CA GLU A 102 25.13 8.42 13.90
C GLU A 102 25.33 7.67 12.58
N ASP A 103 24.29 7.01 12.13
CA ASP A 103 24.23 6.48 10.78
C ASP A 103 23.07 7.16 10.04
N ARG A 104 23.37 7.80 8.90
CA ARG A 104 22.37 8.56 8.14
C ARG A 104 21.80 7.68 7.05
N GLU A 105 20.93 6.79 7.43
CA GLU A 105 20.08 6.02 6.51
C GLU A 105 18.69 6.64 6.41
N TYR A 106 17.93 6.21 5.42
CA TYR A 106 16.52 6.55 5.30
C TYR A 106 15.68 5.27 5.36
N LEU A 107 14.71 5.27 6.26
CA LEU A 107 13.68 4.24 6.32
C LEU A 107 12.51 4.68 5.44
N ASP A 108 12.22 3.95 4.39
CA ASP A 108 11.01 4.14 3.60
C ASP A 108 9.90 3.24 4.14
N LEU A 109 8.86 3.84 4.71
CA LEU A 109 7.75 3.09 5.28
C LEU A 109 6.98 2.30 4.22
N GLU A 110 6.95 2.76 2.98
CA GLU A 110 6.30 2.04 1.87
C GLU A 110 7.11 0.79 1.50
N ASP A 111 8.44 0.93 1.36
CA ASP A 111 9.34 -0.20 1.07
C ASP A 111 9.35 -1.23 2.21
N MET A 112 9.23 -0.78 3.45
CA MET A 112 9.21 -1.64 4.64
C MET A 112 8.04 -2.63 4.63
N PHE A 113 6.90 -2.23 4.06
CA PHE A 113 5.69 -3.04 3.95
C PHE A 113 5.40 -3.52 2.53
N ALA A 114 6.27 -3.22 1.56
CA ALA A 114 6.18 -3.79 0.24
C ALA A 114 6.54 -5.28 0.31
N ALA A 115 5.61 -6.15 -0.02
CA ALA A 115 5.91 -7.57 -0.14
C ALA A 115 7.04 -7.77 -1.15
N ALA A 116 8.08 -8.53 -0.79
CA ALA A 116 9.25 -8.78 -1.62
C ALA A 116 8.84 -9.25 -3.01
N GLY A 117 8.94 -8.36 -4.01
CA GLY A 117 8.66 -8.66 -5.42
C GLY A 117 7.36 -8.07 -5.99
N VAL A 118 6.53 -7.38 -5.21
CA VAL A 118 5.29 -6.77 -5.70
C VAL A 118 5.29 -5.27 -5.43
N HIS A 119 5.80 -4.50 -6.36
CA HIS A 119 5.52 -3.06 -6.40
C HIS A 119 4.05 -2.85 -6.79
N GLY A 120 3.23 -2.42 -5.85
CA GLY A 120 1.91 -1.91 -6.13
C GLY A 120 0.73 -2.69 -5.55
N GLY A 121 0.11 -2.14 -4.52
CA GLY A 121 -1.34 -2.21 -4.39
C GLY A 121 -1.98 -3.42 -3.70
N ASN A 122 -1.21 -4.36 -3.19
CA ASN A 122 -1.78 -5.59 -2.61
C ASN A 122 -1.88 -5.56 -1.06
N ASN A 123 -1.47 -4.46 -0.42
CA ASN A 123 -1.55 -4.31 1.03
C ASN A 123 -2.69 -3.35 1.40
N PHE A 124 -3.30 -3.60 2.53
CA PHE A 124 -4.29 -2.71 3.12
C PHE A 124 -4.09 -2.61 4.63
N VAL A 125 -4.71 -1.62 5.24
CA VAL A 125 -4.57 -1.36 6.67
C VAL A 125 -5.92 -1.48 7.34
N LEU A 126 -5.96 -2.13 8.50
CA LEU A 126 -7.14 -2.20 9.36
C LEU A 126 -6.82 -1.64 10.74
N ARG A 127 -7.78 -0.95 11.34
CA ARG A 127 -7.71 -0.55 12.74
C ARG A 127 -8.24 -1.68 13.62
N VAL A 128 -7.46 -2.05 14.62
CA VAL A 128 -7.80 -3.10 15.58
C VAL A 128 -8.81 -2.59 16.60
N ARG A 129 -9.78 -3.43 16.93
CA ARG A 129 -10.68 -3.24 18.06
C ARG A 129 -10.61 -4.46 18.97
N GLY A 130 -10.46 -4.21 20.27
CA GLY A 130 -10.34 -5.25 21.30
C GLY A 130 -8.90 -5.72 21.50
N ASP A 131 -8.73 -6.66 22.40
CA ASP A 131 -7.46 -7.09 22.98
C ASP A 131 -7.17 -8.59 22.79
N SER A 132 -7.92 -9.27 21.92
CA SER A 132 -7.79 -10.73 21.71
C SER A 132 -6.44 -11.17 21.14
N MET A 133 -5.55 -10.24 20.77
CA MET A 133 -4.22 -10.49 20.20
C MET A 133 -3.12 -9.80 21.00
N ILE A 134 -3.36 -9.49 22.29
CA ILE A 134 -2.45 -8.70 23.11
C ILE A 134 -1.09 -9.38 23.35
N ASP A 135 -1.05 -10.71 23.41
CA ASP A 135 0.18 -11.48 23.60
C ASP A 135 1.09 -11.47 22.36
N GLU A 136 0.51 -11.20 21.17
CA GLU A 136 1.24 -10.87 19.94
C GLU A 136 1.57 -9.37 19.83
N GLN A 137 1.44 -8.63 20.94
CA GLN A 137 1.68 -7.19 21.04
C GLN A 137 0.76 -6.34 20.13
N ILE A 138 -0.37 -6.88 19.67
CA ILE A 138 -1.41 -6.17 18.92
C ILE A 138 -2.49 -5.73 19.89
N ARG A 139 -2.71 -4.41 20.03
CA ARG A 139 -3.59 -3.80 21.03
C ARG A 139 -4.77 -3.09 20.38
N ASP A 140 -5.77 -2.80 21.19
CA ASP A 140 -6.88 -1.93 20.77
C ASP A 140 -6.36 -0.58 20.26
N GLY A 141 -6.89 -0.14 19.12
CA GLY A 141 -6.50 1.12 18.47
C GLY A 141 -5.30 1.02 17.52
N ASP A 142 -4.53 -0.06 17.54
CA ASP A 142 -3.43 -0.28 16.58
C ASP A 142 -3.91 -0.33 15.13
N PHE A 143 -2.99 -0.09 14.21
CA PHE A 143 -3.16 -0.33 12.79
C PHE A 143 -2.34 -1.54 12.38
N VAL A 144 -2.99 -2.57 11.83
CA VAL A 144 -2.32 -3.73 11.25
C VAL A 144 -2.18 -3.55 9.74
N VAL A 145 -0.97 -3.73 9.24
CA VAL A 145 -0.68 -3.77 7.80
C VAL A 145 -0.86 -5.21 7.34
N VAL A 146 -1.72 -5.42 6.35
CA VAL A 146 -2.19 -6.73 5.91
C VAL A 146 -1.82 -6.92 4.44
N GLU A 147 -1.09 -7.98 4.15
CA GLU A 147 -0.87 -8.46 2.79
C GLU A 147 -2.11 -9.21 2.30
N LYS A 148 -2.71 -8.75 1.20
CA LYS A 148 -3.89 -9.38 0.62
C LYS A 148 -3.50 -10.70 -0.04
N ARG A 149 -3.83 -11.79 0.60
CA ARG A 149 -3.71 -13.17 0.07
C ARG A 149 -4.79 -14.07 0.68
N ASN A 150 -5.19 -15.09 -0.07
CA ASN A 150 -6.26 -16.01 0.32
C ASN A 150 -5.75 -17.29 0.99
N THR A 151 -4.44 -17.41 1.21
CA THR A 151 -3.80 -18.56 1.86
C THR A 151 -2.91 -18.08 2.99
N ALA A 152 -2.81 -18.90 4.04
CA ALA A 152 -1.92 -18.65 5.16
C ALA A 152 -1.37 -19.99 5.69
N ARG A 153 -0.21 -19.92 6.34
CA ARG A 153 0.42 -21.06 7.05
C ARG A 153 -0.11 -21.12 8.48
N ASN A 154 -0.03 -22.29 9.08
CA ASN A 154 -0.36 -22.44 10.50
C ASN A 154 0.53 -21.55 11.37
N GLY A 155 -0.10 -20.84 12.31
CA GLY A 155 0.56 -19.90 13.21
C GLY A 155 0.65 -18.46 12.69
N GLU A 156 0.34 -18.19 11.41
CA GLU A 156 0.26 -16.82 10.92
C GLU A 156 -0.96 -16.08 11.47
N THR A 157 -0.79 -14.79 11.73
CA THR A 157 -1.89 -13.91 12.14
C THR A 157 -2.64 -13.43 10.89
N VAL A 158 -3.93 -13.73 10.83
CA VAL A 158 -4.76 -13.51 9.65
C VAL A 158 -5.97 -12.64 9.95
N VAL A 159 -6.46 -11.96 8.92
CA VAL A 159 -7.81 -11.43 8.86
C VAL A 159 -8.68 -12.50 8.22
N ALA A 160 -9.53 -13.13 9.01
CA ALA A 160 -10.46 -14.16 8.57
C ALA A 160 -11.89 -13.61 8.53
N LEU A 161 -12.61 -13.91 7.44
CA LEU A 161 -14.04 -13.68 7.30
C LEU A 161 -14.77 -14.99 7.58
N LEU A 162 -15.66 -14.97 8.54
CA LEU A 162 -16.51 -16.09 8.93
C LEU A 162 -17.76 -16.16 8.06
N ASP A 163 -18.42 -17.32 8.03
CA ASP A 163 -19.63 -17.56 7.22
C ASP A 163 -20.82 -16.65 7.61
N ASN A 164 -20.84 -16.15 8.85
CA ASN A 164 -21.82 -15.17 9.33
C ASN A 164 -21.54 -13.73 8.87
N GLY A 165 -20.48 -13.51 8.08
CA GLY A 165 -20.07 -12.20 7.56
C GLY A 165 -19.22 -11.38 8.53
N GLU A 166 -18.86 -11.91 9.70
CA GLU A 166 -17.98 -11.24 10.66
C GLU A 166 -16.50 -11.42 10.29
N ALA A 167 -15.71 -10.36 10.40
CA ALA A 167 -14.26 -10.41 10.24
C ALA A 167 -13.57 -10.43 11.60
N THR A 168 -12.53 -11.25 11.72
CA THR A 168 -11.75 -11.37 12.95
C THR A 168 -10.26 -11.46 12.70
N LEU A 169 -9.47 -11.02 13.68
CA LEU A 169 -8.01 -11.12 13.69
C LEU A 169 -7.60 -12.22 14.66
N LYS A 170 -6.99 -13.31 14.14
CA LYS A 170 -6.58 -14.48 14.94
C LYS A 170 -5.36 -15.15 14.31
N LYS A 171 -4.69 -16.02 15.07
CA LYS A 171 -3.74 -16.98 14.51
C LYS A 171 -4.51 -18.13 13.91
N ILE A 172 -4.16 -18.54 12.69
CA ILE A 172 -4.83 -19.63 12.00
C ILE A 172 -4.09 -20.96 12.19
N TYR A 173 -4.85 -22.03 12.46
CA TYR A 173 -4.35 -23.40 12.46
C TYR A 173 -5.34 -24.28 11.72
N ARG A 174 -4.86 -25.00 10.70
CA ARG A 174 -5.64 -26.02 10.00
C ARG A 174 -5.42 -27.35 10.70
N GLU A 175 -6.48 -27.90 11.22
CA GLU A 175 -6.55 -29.21 11.87
C GLU A 175 -7.31 -30.20 10.97
N SER A 176 -7.32 -31.49 11.32
CA SER A 176 -8.06 -32.50 10.55
C SER A 176 -9.56 -32.18 10.54
N GLY A 177 -10.06 -31.71 9.39
CA GLY A 177 -11.48 -31.44 9.14
C GLY A 177 -12.02 -30.10 9.66
N ARG A 178 -11.18 -29.22 10.24
CA ARG A 178 -11.62 -27.90 10.73
C ARG A 178 -10.50 -26.87 10.74
N VAL A 179 -10.88 -25.62 10.89
CA VAL A 179 -9.96 -24.49 11.10
C VAL A 179 -10.13 -23.98 12.52
N ARG A 180 -9.02 -23.86 13.25
CA ARG A 180 -8.96 -23.20 14.54
C ARG A 180 -8.40 -21.78 14.36
N LEU A 181 -9.17 -20.78 14.78
CA LEU A 181 -8.78 -19.38 14.87
C LEU A 181 -8.45 -19.08 16.32
N GLN A 182 -7.17 -19.03 16.63
CA GLN A 182 -6.63 -18.92 17.97
C GLN A 182 -6.40 -17.46 18.34
N PRO A 183 -7.03 -16.94 19.40
CA PRO A 183 -6.64 -15.66 20.00
C PRO A 183 -5.23 -15.78 20.62
N ALA A 184 -4.55 -14.65 20.71
CA ALA A 184 -3.33 -14.47 21.49
C ALA A 184 -3.67 -13.64 22.74
N ASN A 185 -4.54 -14.20 23.56
CA ASN A 185 -4.96 -13.71 24.87
C ASN A 185 -5.73 -14.84 25.54
N ASP A 186 -5.26 -15.28 26.69
CA ASP A 186 -5.84 -16.38 27.46
C ASP A 186 -7.28 -16.13 27.97
N ALA A 187 -7.73 -14.87 27.96
CA ALA A 187 -9.11 -14.50 28.30
C ALA A 187 -10.14 -14.86 27.21
N TYR A 188 -9.68 -15.31 26.03
CA TYR A 188 -10.53 -15.61 24.87
C TYR A 188 -10.40 -17.06 24.45
N GLU A 189 -11.53 -17.72 24.23
CA GLU A 189 -11.55 -19.07 23.70
C GLU A 189 -11.28 -19.12 22.20
N PRO A 190 -10.65 -20.17 21.69
CA PRO A 190 -10.47 -20.40 20.26
C PRO A 190 -11.81 -20.56 19.54
N ILE A 191 -11.87 -20.01 18.31
CA ILE A 191 -13.03 -20.20 17.43
C ILE A 191 -12.72 -21.37 16.48
N PHE A 192 -13.63 -22.34 16.46
CA PHE A 192 -13.56 -23.49 15.56
C PHE A 192 -14.63 -23.36 14.48
N VAL A 193 -14.21 -23.47 13.22
CA VAL A 193 -15.10 -23.39 12.05
C VAL A 193 -14.72 -24.50 11.06
N ASP A 194 -15.66 -24.95 10.26
CA ASP A 194 -15.38 -25.92 9.19
C ASP A 194 -14.54 -25.28 8.10
N ASN A 195 -14.79 -23.99 7.82
CA ASN A 195 -14.04 -23.19 6.85
C ASN A 195 -14.11 -21.71 7.20
N CYS A 196 -13.17 -20.92 6.66
CA CYS A 196 -13.21 -19.44 6.68
C CYS A 196 -12.48 -18.89 5.44
N THR A 197 -12.87 -17.68 5.05
CA THR A 197 -12.20 -16.97 3.95
C THR A 197 -11.09 -16.09 4.51
N ILE A 198 -9.84 -16.35 4.12
CA ILE A 198 -8.71 -15.50 4.47
C ILE A 198 -8.72 -14.27 3.58
N GLN A 199 -8.78 -13.08 4.19
CA GLN A 199 -8.71 -11.79 3.50
C GLN A 199 -7.26 -11.33 3.33
N GLY A 200 -6.38 -11.74 4.23
CA GLY A 200 -4.97 -11.43 4.20
C GLY A 200 -4.25 -11.84 5.48
N VAL A 201 -2.93 -11.65 5.47
CA VAL A 201 -2.01 -11.97 6.56
C VAL A 201 -1.36 -10.70 7.07
N VAL A 202 -1.27 -10.57 8.39
CA VAL A 202 -0.60 -9.42 9.02
C VAL A 202 0.91 -9.51 8.77
N ILE A 203 1.46 -8.41 8.25
CA ILE A 203 2.90 -8.25 7.97
C ILE A 203 3.55 -7.17 8.84
N GLY A 204 2.74 -6.39 9.56
CA GLY A 204 3.26 -5.39 10.48
C GLY A 204 2.17 -4.70 11.29
N VAL A 205 2.62 -3.98 12.32
CA VAL A 205 1.78 -3.19 13.23
C VAL A 205 2.32 -1.78 13.32
N VAL A 206 1.44 -0.80 13.24
CA VAL A 206 1.75 0.62 13.44
C VAL A 206 0.93 1.14 14.61
N ARG A 207 1.60 1.78 15.57
CA ARG A 207 0.96 2.37 16.74
C ARG A 207 1.27 3.86 16.82
N GLN A 208 0.25 4.64 17.07
CA GLN A 208 0.35 6.05 17.39
C GLN A 208 0.11 6.25 18.88
N TYR A 209 0.98 7.03 19.53
CA TYR A 209 0.86 7.41 20.96
C TYR A 209 0.26 8.79 21.12
#